data_f1f75e3ec4263e7e191b0fc5997fc844
#
_entry.id   f1f75e3ec4263e7e191b0fc5997fc844
#
_cell.length_a   1.000
_cell.length_b   1.000
_cell.length_c   1.000
_cell.angle_alpha   90.00
_cell.angle_beta   90.00
_cell.angle_gamma   90.00
#
_symmetry.space_group_name_H-M   'P 1'
#
loop_
_entity.id
_entity.type
_entity.pdbx_description
1 polymer ?
#
loop_
_entity_poly.entity_id
_entity_poly.type
_entity_poly.pdbx_seq_one_letter_code
_entity_poly.pdbx_strand_id
1 'polypeptide(L)'
;MKKFILHLFFLFVGINTINAQGGVIILEGNYQGKPLYVQNPFASGGVGFCVTEVRVNGNITTDELTSSAFEIDLKSHKLNVGEKVEVKIFHKADCKPKVLNPEVLKPKSTFEVISMNADKDGMLKWSTKSETGKLTFYIE
;
A
#
# COMPACT_ATOMS: atom_id res chain seq x y z
N MET A 1 -20.29 -51.60 -52.04
CA MET A 1 -19.39 -51.28 -50.88
C MET A 1 -19.47 -49.79 -50.62
N LYS A 2 -20.27 -49.37 -49.67
CA LYS A 2 -20.40 -47.94 -49.28
C LYS A 2 -19.49 -47.68 -48.07
N LYS A 3 -18.46 -46.84 -48.28
CA LYS A 3 -17.54 -46.43 -47.20
C LYS A 3 -18.23 -45.37 -46.35
N PHE A 4 -18.57 -45.69 -45.08
CA PHE A 4 -19.00 -44.77 -44.07
C PHE A 4 -17.77 -44.04 -43.51
N ILE A 5 -17.61 -42.77 -43.86
CA ILE A 5 -16.59 -41.89 -43.26
C ILE A 5 -17.23 -41.26 -41.99
N LEU A 6 -16.85 -41.77 -40.84
CA LEU A 6 -17.22 -41.21 -39.52
C LEU A 6 -16.37 -39.99 -39.24
N HIS A 7 -16.94 -38.78 -39.43
CA HIS A 7 -16.30 -37.53 -39.02
C HIS A 7 -16.42 -37.38 -37.53
N LEU A 8 -15.34 -37.68 -36.82
CA LEU A 8 -15.20 -37.39 -35.38
C LEU A 8 -14.91 -35.89 -35.25
N PHE A 9 -15.96 -35.10 -34.94
CA PHE A 9 -15.85 -33.68 -34.67
C PHE A 9 -15.32 -33.53 -33.21
N PHE A 10 -14.03 -33.30 -33.10
CA PHE A 10 -13.37 -33.04 -31.80
C PHE A 10 -13.74 -31.60 -31.36
N LEU A 11 -14.75 -31.49 -30.48
CA LEU A 11 -15.14 -30.23 -29.87
C LEU A 11 -14.02 -29.80 -28.88
N PHE A 12 -13.14 -28.92 -29.34
CA PHE A 12 -12.12 -28.30 -28.48
C PHE A 12 -12.82 -27.30 -27.55
N VAL A 13 -13.27 -27.76 -26.37
CA VAL A 13 -13.73 -26.87 -25.31
C VAL A 13 -12.48 -26.19 -24.74
N GLY A 14 -12.21 -24.97 -25.22
CA GLY A 14 -11.18 -24.12 -24.66
C GLY A 14 -11.54 -23.77 -23.23
N ILE A 15 -10.84 -24.36 -22.27
CA ILE A 15 -10.94 -24.01 -20.86
C ILE A 15 -10.25 -22.64 -20.71
N ASN A 16 -11.06 -21.56 -20.76
CA ASN A 16 -10.58 -20.23 -20.35
C ASN A 16 -10.38 -20.28 -18.86
N THR A 17 -9.15 -20.47 -18.39
CA THR A 17 -8.78 -20.22 -17.00
C THR A 17 -8.86 -18.72 -16.79
N ILE A 18 -9.93 -18.28 -16.14
CA ILE A 18 -10.04 -16.91 -15.62
C ILE A 18 -9.03 -16.83 -14.48
N ASN A 19 -7.84 -16.31 -14.78
CA ASN A 19 -6.93 -15.89 -13.72
C ASN A 19 -7.57 -14.68 -13.05
N ALA A 20 -8.15 -14.89 -11.89
CA ALA A 20 -8.54 -13.80 -11.01
C ALA A 20 -7.25 -13.10 -10.57
N GLN A 21 -6.83 -12.08 -11.31
CA GLN A 21 -5.67 -11.26 -10.93
C GLN A 21 -6.04 -10.52 -9.64
N GLY A 22 -5.33 -10.85 -8.57
CA GLY A 22 -5.40 -10.12 -7.32
C GLY A 22 -4.98 -8.65 -7.51
N GLY A 23 -5.27 -7.82 -6.51
CA GLY A 23 -4.82 -6.44 -6.47
C GLY A 23 -3.46 -6.30 -5.79
N VAL A 24 -2.89 -5.10 -5.92
CA VAL A 24 -1.71 -4.67 -5.17
C VAL A 24 -1.95 -3.29 -4.60
N ILE A 25 -1.63 -3.12 -3.30
CA ILE A 25 -1.55 -1.81 -2.66
C ILE A 25 -0.08 -1.42 -2.63
N ILE A 26 0.23 -0.24 -3.16
CA ILE A 26 1.59 0.29 -3.18
C ILE A 26 1.64 1.50 -2.26
N LEU A 27 2.59 1.49 -1.33
CA LEU A 27 2.89 2.58 -0.43
C LEU A 27 4.34 3.02 -0.67
N GLU A 28 4.55 4.30 -0.86
CA GLU A 28 5.86 4.89 -1.03
C GLU A 28 6.07 6.01 -0.02
N GLY A 29 7.27 6.12 0.51
CA GLY A 29 7.61 7.18 1.44
C GLY A 29 9.01 7.06 2.00
N ASN A 30 9.19 7.57 3.22
CA ASN A 30 10.44 7.51 3.95
C ASN A 30 10.22 6.78 5.28
N TYR A 31 11.10 5.84 5.60
CA TYR A 31 11.05 5.10 6.85
C TYR A 31 11.22 6.04 8.06
N GLN A 32 10.29 6.00 9.02
CA GLN A 32 10.30 6.85 10.23
C GLN A 32 10.55 6.07 11.52
N GLY A 33 11.14 4.88 11.42
CA GLY A 33 11.41 4.03 12.58
C GLY A 33 10.19 3.32 13.15
N LYS A 34 9.08 3.27 12.40
CA LYS A 34 7.81 2.67 12.84
C LYS A 34 7.34 1.60 11.87
N PRO A 35 6.66 0.55 12.35
CA PRO A 35 6.05 -0.46 11.49
C PRO A 35 4.77 0.05 10.83
N LEU A 36 4.32 -0.68 9.81
CA LEU A 36 2.99 -0.53 9.23
C LEU A 36 2.04 -1.59 9.82
N TYR A 37 0.80 -1.20 10.07
CA TYR A 37 -0.26 -2.11 10.50
C TYR A 37 -1.27 -2.30 9.38
N VAL A 38 -1.64 -3.55 9.14
CA VAL A 38 -2.55 -3.94 8.06
C VAL A 38 -3.72 -4.72 8.65
N GLN A 39 -4.93 -4.25 8.37
CA GLN A 39 -6.14 -5.03 8.56
C GLN A 39 -6.29 -5.97 7.37
N ASN A 40 -6.40 -7.27 7.65
CA ASN A 40 -6.38 -8.34 6.67
C ASN A 40 -7.66 -9.19 6.79
N PRO A 41 -8.74 -8.82 6.10
CA PRO A 41 -9.98 -9.56 6.17
C PRO A 41 -9.85 -10.96 5.58
N PHE A 42 -10.79 -11.84 5.88
CA PHE A 42 -10.95 -13.08 5.14
C PHE A 42 -11.33 -12.81 3.69
N ALA A 43 -10.85 -13.66 2.80
CA ALA A 43 -11.28 -13.65 1.41
C ALA A 43 -12.77 -13.98 1.30
N SER A 44 -13.49 -13.36 0.37
CA SER A 44 -14.94 -13.56 0.21
C SER A 44 -15.30 -15.01 -0.12
N GLY A 45 -14.39 -15.77 -0.72
CA GLY A 45 -14.53 -17.21 -0.95
C GLY A 45 -14.41 -18.06 0.32
N GLY A 46 -14.20 -17.45 1.50
CA GLY A 46 -14.16 -18.15 2.79
C GLY A 46 -12.89 -18.99 3.03
N VAL A 47 -11.90 -18.92 2.15
CA VAL A 47 -10.66 -19.67 2.28
C VAL A 47 -9.47 -18.74 2.51
N GLY A 48 -9.00 -18.68 3.76
CA GLY A 48 -7.83 -17.92 4.19
C GLY A 48 -8.02 -16.41 4.14
N PHE A 49 -6.96 -15.70 4.49
CA PHE A 49 -6.94 -14.24 4.53
C PHE A 49 -6.71 -13.62 3.15
N CYS A 50 -6.96 -12.33 3.06
CA CYS A 50 -6.94 -11.54 1.84
C CYS A 50 -5.54 -11.33 1.29
N VAL A 51 -4.59 -10.95 2.14
CA VAL A 51 -3.19 -10.71 1.77
C VAL A 51 -2.49 -12.01 1.44
N THR A 52 -1.78 -12.03 0.32
CA THR A 52 -1.07 -13.21 -0.17
C THR A 52 0.45 -13.05 -0.06
N GLU A 53 0.95 -11.82 -0.18
CA GLU A 53 2.38 -11.53 -0.12
C GLU A 53 2.60 -10.06 0.24
N VAL A 54 3.69 -9.77 0.94
CA VAL A 54 4.16 -8.41 1.19
C VAL A 54 5.61 -8.30 0.76
N ARG A 55 5.94 -7.20 0.09
CA ARG A 55 7.32 -6.87 -0.29
C ARG A 55 7.71 -5.50 0.23
N VAL A 56 8.93 -5.41 0.73
CA VAL A 56 9.58 -4.15 1.12
C VAL A 56 10.82 -3.97 0.27
N ASN A 57 10.87 -2.89 -0.52
CA ASN A 57 11.92 -2.62 -1.49
C ASN A 57 12.22 -3.83 -2.41
N GLY A 58 11.14 -4.52 -2.85
CA GLY A 58 11.21 -5.70 -3.72
C GLY A 58 11.48 -7.03 -3.00
N ASN A 59 11.91 -7.02 -1.74
CA ASN A 59 12.16 -8.24 -0.96
C ASN A 59 10.88 -8.72 -0.27
N ILE A 60 10.59 -10.02 -0.36
CA ILE A 60 9.46 -10.63 0.33
C ILE A 60 9.71 -10.57 1.83
N THR A 61 8.68 -10.17 2.61
CA THR A 61 8.75 -10.16 4.06
C THR A 61 8.48 -11.55 4.64
N THR A 62 8.92 -11.75 5.89
CA THR A 62 8.64 -12.97 6.68
C THR A 62 7.51 -12.74 7.69
N ASP A 63 6.77 -11.63 7.57
CA ASP A 63 5.68 -11.30 8.47
C ASP A 63 4.56 -12.34 8.42
N GLU A 64 3.87 -12.52 9.56
CA GLU A 64 2.75 -13.45 9.68
C GLU A 64 1.52 -12.90 8.97
N LEU A 65 1.14 -13.47 7.82
CA LEU A 65 0.02 -13.02 7.00
C LEU A 65 -1.30 -13.77 7.28
N THR A 66 -1.27 -14.78 8.15
CA THR A 66 -2.43 -15.65 8.43
C THR A 66 -3.25 -15.18 9.63
N SER A 67 -3.36 -13.87 9.81
CA SER A 67 -4.17 -13.26 10.86
C SER A 67 -5.02 -12.11 10.30
N SER A 68 -6.10 -11.76 11.03
CA SER A 68 -7.03 -10.68 10.64
C SER A 68 -6.42 -9.27 10.68
N ALA A 69 -5.28 -9.14 11.35
CA ALA A 69 -4.44 -7.96 11.33
C ALA A 69 -3.00 -8.39 11.60
N PHE A 70 -2.05 -7.72 10.95
CA PHE A 70 -0.63 -8.00 11.12
C PHE A 70 0.21 -6.73 11.01
N GLU A 71 1.45 -6.84 11.47
CA GLU A 71 2.46 -5.80 11.40
C GLU A 71 3.45 -6.12 10.26
N ILE A 72 3.83 -5.11 9.49
CA ILE A 72 4.97 -5.19 8.58
C ILE A 72 6.15 -4.55 9.31
N ASP A 73 7.07 -5.39 9.78
CA ASP A 73 8.28 -4.94 10.48
C ASP A 73 9.32 -4.37 9.53
N LEU A 74 9.25 -3.08 9.28
CA LEU A 74 10.21 -2.37 8.42
C LEU A 74 11.63 -2.35 9.01
N LYS A 75 11.78 -2.54 10.32
CA LYS A 75 13.08 -2.55 11.00
C LYS A 75 13.92 -3.75 10.59
N SER A 76 13.30 -4.89 10.34
CA SER A 76 13.97 -6.13 9.91
C SER A 76 14.66 -5.96 8.54
N HIS A 77 14.24 -4.98 7.72
CA HIS A 77 14.81 -4.69 6.41
C HIS A 77 16.05 -3.79 6.43
N LYS A 78 16.62 -3.51 7.60
CA LYS A 78 17.86 -2.72 7.79
C LYS A 78 17.78 -1.31 7.20
N LEU A 79 16.59 -0.71 7.20
CA LEU A 79 16.38 0.64 6.73
C LEU A 79 16.84 1.66 7.79
N ASN A 80 17.47 2.74 7.33
CA ASN A 80 17.77 3.90 8.16
C ASN A 80 16.58 4.86 8.19
N VAL A 81 16.36 5.55 9.32
CA VAL A 81 15.32 6.59 9.40
C VAL A 81 15.58 7.67 8.35
N GLY A 82 14.54 8.01 7.57
CA GLY A 82 14.61 8.94 6.45
C GLY A 82 14.88 8.27 5.09
N GLU A 83 15.26 6.99 5.07
CA GLU A 83 15.51 6.25 3.83
C GLU A 83 14.21 5.98 3.08
N LYS A 84 14.27 6.05 1.75
CA LYS A 84 13.12 5.74 0.89
C LYS A 84 12.71 4.29 1.04
N VAL A 85 11.42 4.06 1.12
CA VAL A 85 10.84 2.72 1.21
C VAL A 85 9.62 2.60 0.30
N GLU A 86 9.56 1.47 -0.40
CA GLU A 86 8.39 1.03 -1.16
C GLU A 86 7.85 -0.24 -0.49
N VAL A 87 6.56 -0.26 -0.17
CA VAL A 87 5.87 -1.44 0.36
C VAL A 87 4.77 -1.84 -0.62
N LYS A 88 4.80 -3.08 -1.07
CA LYS A 88 3.79 -3.68 -1.93
C LYS A 88 3.06 -4.78 -1.17
N ILE A 89 1.73 -4.67 -1.09
CA ILE A 89 0.85 -5.63 -0.44
C ILE A 89 -0.02 -6.27 -1.53
N PHE A 90 0.27 -7.52 -1.85
CA PHE A 90 -0.49 -8.29 -2.83
C PHE A 90 -1.68 -8.96 -2.15
N HIS A 91 -2.84 -8.94 -2.80
CA HIS A 91 -4.05 -9.48 -2.23
C HIS A 91 -4.94 -10.15 -3.28
N LYS A 92 -5.85 -11.01 -2.84
CA LYS A 92 -6.85 -11.66 -3.68
C LYS A 92 -7.81 -10.63 -4.28
N ALA A 93 -8.40 -10.96 -5.43
CA ALA A 93 -9.28 -10.05 -6.17
C ALA A 93 -10.61 -9.76 -5.45
N ASP A 94 -11.09 -10.71 -4.67
CA ASP A 94 -12.40 -10.72 -4.03
C ASP A 94 -12.45 -10.02 -2.66
N CYS A 95 -11.33 -9.43 -2.23
CA CYS A 95 -11.21 -8.74 -0.94
C CYS A 95 -10.18 -7.61 -1.02
N LYS A 96 -10.23 -6.69 -0.05
CA LYS A 96 -9.31 -5.56 0.01
C LYS A 96 -8.78 -5.34 1.42
N PRO A 97 -7.49 -5.53 1.68
CA PRO A 97 -6.88 -5.18 2.95
C PRO A 97 -6.81 -3.66 3.12
N LYS A 98 -6.64 -3.21 4.36
CA LYS A 98 -6.54 -1.78 4.69
C LYS A 98 -5.28 -1.53 5.51
N VAL A 99 -4.45 -0.60 5.05
CA VAL A 99 -3.34 -0.08 5.86
C VAL A 99 -3.91 0.92 6.86
N LEU A 100 -3.59 0.74 8.14
CA LEU A 100 -4.19 1.50 9.25
C LEU A 100 -3.43 2.79 9.55
N ASN A 101 -2.11 2.82 9.27
CA ASN A 101 -1.23 3.94 9.61
C ASN A 101 -0.26 4.30 8.46
N PRO A 102 -0.75 4.58 7.23
CA PRO A 102 0.11 4.87 6.08
C PRO A 102 0.96 6.14 6.28
N GLU A 103 0.56 7.02 7.19
CA GLU A 103 1.26 8.27 7.52
C GLU A 103 2.64 8.04 8.15
N VAL A 104 2.91 6.85 8.69
CA VAL A 104 4.23 6.54 9.27
C VAL A 104 5.36 6.46 8.23
N LEU A 105 5.02 6.42 6.94
CA LEU A 105 6.00 6.52 5.85
C LEU A 105 6.21 7.97 5.38
N LYS A 106 5.40 8.91 5.83
CA LYS A 106 5.56 10.32 5.47
C LYS A 106 6.48 10.99 6.49
N PRO A 107 7.48 11.74 6.04
CA PRO A 107 8.26 12.55 6.97
C PRO A 107 7.29 13.48 7.72
N LYS A 108 7.51 13.61 9.02
CA LYS A 108 6.74 14.56 9.83
C LYS A 108 7.02 15.95 9.27
N SER A 109 5.98 16.68 8.83
CA SER A 109 6.16 18.07 8.43
C SER A 109 6.54 18.89 9.67
N THR A 110 7.60 19.65 9.53
CA THR A 110 8.10 20.53 10.58
C THR A 110 8.28 21.92 10.01
N PHE A 111 7.96 22.92 10.80
CA PHE A 111 8.29 24.31 10.52
C PHE A 111 8.45 25.06 11.84
N GLU A 112 9.20 26.13 11.81
CA GLU A 112 9.36 27.05 12.91
C GLU A 112 8.99 28.44 12.44
N VAL A 113 8.01 29.08 13.10
CA VAL A 113 7.65 30.46 12.79
C VAL A 113 8.70 31.38 13.39
N ILE A 114 9.40 32.14 12.52
CA ILE A 114 10.39 33.14 12.93
C ILE A 114 9.70 34.46 13.24
N SER A 115 8.74 34.84 12.41
CA SER A 115 7.98 36.08 12.62
C SER A 115 6.58 35.96 12.04
N MET A 116 5.66 36.65 12.68
CA MET A 116 4.27 36.81 12.21
C MET A 116 3.85 38.25 12.51
N ASN A 117 3.45 39.01 11.48
CA ASN A 117 3.01 40.39 11.61
C ASN A 117 1.77 40.62 10.75
N ALA A 118 0.80 41.35 11.30
CA ALA A 118 -0.33 41.86 10.55
C ALA A 118 -0.12 43.39 10.34
N ASP A 119 -0.30 43.84 9.12
CA ASP A 119 -0.27 45.29 8.84
C ASP A 119 -1.67 45.93 9.07
N LYS A 120 -1.71 47.24 8.98
CA LYS A 120 -2.95 48.03 9.20
C LYS A 120 -4.05 47.78 8.16
N ASP A 121 -3.66 47.22 7.02
CA ASP A 121 -4.57 46.88 5.92
C ASP A 121 -5.09 45.44 6.03
N GLY A 122 -4.75 44.74 7.15
CA GLY A 122 -5.19 43.38 7.41
C GLY A 122 -4.36 42.31 6.69
N MET A 123 -3.23 42.66 6.06
CA MET A 123 -2.35 41.71 5.43
C MET A 123 -1.49 41.01 6.47
N LEU A 124 -1.58 39.68 6.54
CA LEU A 124 -0.78 38.86 7.40
C LEU A 124 0.51 38.43 6.66
N LYS A 125 1.64 38.75 7.26
CA LYS A 125 2.98 38.35 6.77
C LYS A 125 3.65 37.46 7.81
N TRP A 126 4.15 36.32 7.38
CA TRP A 126 4.92 35.42 8.25
C TRP A 126 6.14 34.91 7.53
N SER A 127 7.15 34.55 8.30
CA SER A 127 8.31 33.81 7.80
C SER A 127 8.54 32.60 8.67
N THR A 128 8.95 31.53 8.03
CA THR A 128 9.21 30.23 8.65
C THR A 128 10.61 29.77 8.29
N LYS A 129 11.11 28.80 9.03
CA LYS A 129 12.34 28.06 8.70
C LYS A 129 12.14 26.56 8.93
N SER A 130 13.05 25.77 8.40
CA SER A 130 13.06 24.32 8.58
C SER A 130 11.77 23.65 8.09
N GLU A 131 11.20 24.17 7.00
CA GLU A 131 10.03 23.56 6.39
C GLU A 131 10.39 22.23 5.73
N THR A 132 9.68 21.17 6.13
CA THR A 132 9.76 19.87 5.51
C THR A 132 8.35 19.33 5.25
N GLY A 133 8.17 18.72 4.08
CA GLY A 133 6.87 18.20 3.66
C GLY A 133 5.93 19.28 3.12
N LYS A 134 4.70 18.87 2.79
CA LYS A 134 3.63 19.77 2.34
C LYS A 134 2.84 20.27 3.54
N LEU A 135 2.80 21.56 3.73
CA LEU A 135 2.08 22.23 4.82
C LEU A 135 0.84 22.94 4.26
N THR A 136 -0.23 22.94 5.02
CA THR A 136 -1.42 23.75 4.77
C THR A 136 -1.68 24.61 6.00
N PHE A 137 -1.77 25.92 5.80
CA PHE A 137 -2.02 26.88 6.89
C PHE A 137 -3.49 27.29 6.85
N TYR A 138 -4.09 27.37 8.03
CA TYR A 138 -5.43 27.92 8.22
C TYR A 138 -5.30 29.17 9.10
N ILE A 139 -6.04 30.22 8.74
CA ILE A 139 -6.13 31.45 9.50
C ILE A 139 -7.55 31.49 10.05
N GLU A 140 -7.70 31.49 11.37
CA GLU A 140 -8.97 31.61 12.09
C GLU A 140 -9.09 32.99 12.72
#